data_14d455a36171b4c6f71848e02cc5e638
#
_entry.id   14d455a36171b4c6f71848e02cc5e638
#
_cell.length_a   1.000
_cell.length_b   1.000
_cell.length_c   1.000
_cell.angle_alpha   90.00
_cell.angle_beta   90.00
_cell.angle_gamma   90.00
#
_symmetry.space_group_name_H-M   'P 1'
#
loop_
_entity.id
_entity.type
_entity.pdbx_description
1 polymer ?
#
loop_
_entity_poly.entity_id
_entity_poly.type
_entity_poly.pdbx_seq_one_letter_code
_entity_poly.pdbx_strand_id
1 'polypeptide(L)'
;MEWGDVKVFLAVVRAGTYADAATQLRVSRPTVSRRVQALEEALGQKLFQRTGDGLVITAEGESILELAERMEQSALALNRKMAIHDEHLEGGIRITCPEWFAGYVMPDLMACVARKHPNIRVEILTSPRMLDLSRREADVALRNVPFDQPDIVQRKLMDVRYAVYAAQNYSVASGTGEGANLILMNADLNHFPDVAWIQKLLPDASVMQRSNDRIIQAQLCAAGLGLAVLPVVVGQKIPGLKVIDLQTSPPGRELWLGYHRDLRDVPRLKAIVRALFSAQVIV
;
A
#
# COMPACT_ATOMS: atom_id res chain seq x y z
N MET A 1 -23.30 -5.11 26.18
CA MET A 1 -22.55 -4.99 24.91
C MET A 1 -21.88 -3.63 24.86
N GLU A 2 -20.59 -3.60 24.75
CA GLU A 2 -19.78 -2.40 24.67
C GLU A 2 -19.19 -2.27 23.26
N TRP A 3 -19.02 -1.04 22.73
CA TRP A 3 -18.38 -0.84 21.42
C TRP A 3 -16.98 -1.46 21.34
N GLY A 4 -16.23 -1.41 22.45
CA GLY A 4 -14.91 -2.02 22.54
C GLY A 4 -14.91 -3.53 22.28
N ASP A 5 -15.98 -4.23 22.61
CA ASP A 5 -16.10 -5.69 22.40
C ASP A 5 -16.40 -5.99 20.94
N VAL A 6 -17.28 -5.18 20.29
CA VAL A 6 -17.56 -5.27 18.85
C VAL A 6 -16.30 -5.02 18.02
N LYS A 7 -15.49 -4.04 18.40
CA LYS A 7 -14.20 -3.77 17.76
C LYS A 7 -13.25 -4.97 17.85
N VAL A 8 -13.22 -5.64 19.00
CA VAL A 8 -12.39 -6.85 19.17
C VAL A 8 -12.91 -8.01 18.35
N PHE A 9 -14.24 -8.21 18.29
CA PHE A 9 -14.87 -9.19 17.40
C PHE A 9 -14.44 -9.01 15.95
N LEU A 10 -14.55 -7.80 15.40
CA LEU A 10 -14.12 -7.47 14.04
C LEU A 10 -12.63 -7.73 13.81
N ALA A 11 -11.79 -7.42 14.79
CA ALA A 11 -10.35 -7.69 14.69
C ALA A 11 -10.06 -9.19 14.62
N VAL A 12 -10.79 -10.02 15.40
CA VAL A 12 -10.62 -11.47 15.38
C VAL A 12 -11.11 -12.07 14.07
N VAL A 13 -12.23 -11.62 13.53
CA VAL A 13 -12.73 -12.05 12.20
C VAL A 13 -11.66 -11.82 11.13
N ARG A 14 -11.02 -10.66 11.13
CA ARG A 14 -10.02 -10.27 10.12
C ARG A 14 -8.68 -10.96 10.30
N ALA A 15 -8.27 -11.18 11.54
CA ALA A 15 -6.99 -11.78 11.87
C ALA A 15 -7.02 -13.33 11.82
N GLY A 16 -8.19 -13.94 11.92
CA GLY A 16 -8.36 -15.39 11.97
C GLY A 16 -7.94 -16.05 13.28
N THR A 17 -7.19 -15.36 14.14
CA THR A 17 -6.77 -15.87 15.44
C THR A 17 -6.84 -14.80 16.54
N TYR A 18 -7.00 -15.24 17.80
CA TYR A 18 -6.93 -14.34 18.96
C TYR A 18 -5.53 -13.73 19.16
N ALA A 19 -4.49 -14.45 18.74
CA ALA A 19 -3.10 -13.99 18.89
C ALA A 19 -2.80 -12.84 17.91
N ASP A 20 -3.17 -13.00 16.66
CA ASP A 20 -2.95 -11.97 15.63
C ASP A 20 -3.82 -10.74 15.88
N ALA A 21 -5.09 -10.94 16.30
CA ALA A 21 -5.96 -9.84 16.72
C ALA A 21 -5.37 -9.07 17.92
N ALA A 22 -4.78 -9.78 18.90
CA ALA A 22 -4.12 -9.16 20.04
C ALA A 22 -2.93 -8.30 19.63
N THR A 23 -2.11 -8.79 18.70
CA THR A 23 -0.99 -8.04 18.10
C THR A 23 -1.49 -6.80 17.37
N GLN A 24 -2.52 -6.94 16.54
CA GLN A 24 -3.11 -5.83 15.78
C GLN A 24 -3.71 -4.75 16.69
N LEU A 25 -4.38 -5.16 17.76
CA LEU A 25 -5.00 -4.24 18.73
C LEU A 25 -4.03 -3.73 19.81
N ARG A 26 -2.79 -4.23 19.86
CA ARG A 26 -1.78 -3.94 20.87
C ARG A 26 -2.27 -4.22 22.31
N VAL A 27 -2.95 -5.34 22.47
CA VAL A 27 -3.44 -5.82 23.77
C VAL A 27 -3.00 -7.27 24.00
N SER A 28 -3.22 -7.82 25.22
CA SER A 28 -2.92 -9.22 25.47
C SER A 28 -3.99 -10.16 24.90
N ARG A 29 -3.58 -11.40 24.54
CA ARG A 29 -4.51 -12.44 24.07
C ARG A 29 -5.63 -12.74 25.09
N PRO A 30 -5.40 -12.81 26.41
CA PRO A 30 -6.47 -12.95 27.40
C PRO A 30 -7.48 -11.79 27.33
N THR A 31 -7.03 -10.57 27.06
CA THR A 31 -7.91 -9.39 26.89
C THR A 31 -8.84 -9.57 25.68
N VAL A 32 -8.31 -10.04 24.55
CA VAL A 32 -9.11 -10.34 23.36
C VAL A 32 -10.15 -11.41 23.69
N SER A 33 -9.73 -12.54 24.27
CA SER A 33 -10.63 -13.64 24.63
C SER A 33 -11.77 -13.20 25.55
N ARG A 34 -11.42 -12.42 26.60
CA ARG A 34 -12.42 -11.90 27.57
C ARG A 34 -13.42 -10.96 26.92
N ARG A 35 -12.99 -10.09 25.99
CA ARG A 35 -13.90 -9.17 25.30
C ARG A 35 -14.80 -9.86 24.30
N VAL A 36 -14.31 -10.88 23.58
CA VAL A 36 -15.16 -11.73 22.73
C VAL A 36 -16.18 -12.46 23.59
N GLN A 37 -15.78 -13.05 24.68
CA GLN A 37 -16.69 -13.73 25.61
C GLN A 37 -17.76 -12.77 26.17
N ALA A 38 -17.39 -11.56 26.57
CA ALA A 38 -18.34 -10.55 27.03
C ALA A 38 -19.37 -10.17 25.95
N LEU A 39 -18.95 -10.09 24.69
CA LEU A 39 -19.87 -9.88 23.57
C LEU A 39 -20.81 -11.06 23.38
N GLU A 40 -20.30 -12.30 23.40
CA GLU A 40 -21.08 -13.52 23.28
C GLU A 40 -22.12 -13.64 24.40
N GLU A 41 -21.73 -13.34 25.64
CA GLU A 41 -22.63 -13.33 26.80
C GLU A 41 -23.73 -12.25 26.65
N ALA A 42 -23.36 -11.06 26.18
CA ALA A 42 -24.32 -9.97 25.96
C ALA A 42 -25.33 -10.27 24.84
N LEU A 43 -24.95 -11.08 23.87
CA LEU A 43 -25.81 -11.48 22.74
C LEU A 43 -26.50 -12.83 22.98
N GLY A 44 -26.07 -13.61 23.99
CA GLY A 44 -26.57 -14.94 24.26
C GLY A 44 -26.20 -15.98 23.20
N GLN A 45 -25.21 -15.71 22.36
CA GLN A 45 -24.83 -16.53 21.22
C GLN A 45 -23.29 -16.67 21.14
N LYS A 46 -22.81 -17.82 20.63
CA LYS A 46 -21.40 -18.01 20.30
C LYS A 46 -21.10 -17.45 18.93
N LEU A 47 -20.09 -16.59 18.85
CA LEU A 47 -19.68 -15.94 17.60
C LEU A 47 -18.51 -16.64 16.92
N PHE A 48 -17.74 -17.41 17.68
CA PHE A 48 -16.63 -18.20 17.18
C PHE A 48 -16.69 -19.62 17.73
N GLN A 49 -16.21 -20.55 16.89
CA GLN A 49 -16.00 -21.95 17.27
C GLN A 49 -14.58 -22.39 16.92
N ARG A 50 -14.04 -23.32 17.70
CA ARG A 50 -12.76 -23.96 17.40
C ARG A 50 -13.01 -25.23 16.58
N THR A 51 -12.32 -25.34 15.46
CA THR A 51 -12.27 -26.54 14.61
C THR A 51 -10.85 -27.10 14.61
N GLY A 52 -10.64 -28.25 13.97
CA GLY A 52 -9.31 -28.82 13.76
C GLY A 52 -8.38 -27.87 12.99
N ASP A 53 -8.93 -27.02 12.12
CA ASP A 53 -8.20 -26.06 11.28
C ASP A 53 -8.03 -24.67 11.92
N GLY A 54 -8.55 -24.47 13.14
CA GLY A 54 -8.37 -23.22 13.87
C GLY A 54 -9.65 -22.56 14.39
N LEU A 55 -9.67 -21.24 14.44
CA LEU A 55 -10.80 -20.44 14.89
C LEU A 55 -11.67 -20.03 13.70
N VAL A 56 -12.94 -20.39 13.72
CA VAL A 56 -13.89 -20.09 12.64
C VAL A 56 -15.08 -19.30 13.20
N ILE A 57 -15.58 -18.34 12.44
CA ILE A 57 -16.81 -17.61 12.76
C ILE A 57 -18.02 -18.54 12.65
N THR A 58 -19.00 -18.40 13.54
CA THR A 58 -20.26 -19.15 13.51
C THR A 58 -21.27 -18.47 12.57
N ALA A 59 -22.38 -19.16 12.25
CA ALA A 59 -23.48 -18.56 11.49
C ALA A 59 -24.08 -17.33 12.20
N GLU A 60 -24.15 -17.37 13.53
CA GLU A 60 -24.58 -16.24 14.36
C GLU A 60 -23.58 -15.08 14.28
N GLY A 61 -22.28 -15.38 14.28
CA GLY A 61 -21.23 -14.40 14.07
C GLY A 61 -21.30 -13.74 12.69
N GLU A 62 -21.51 -14.53 11.64
CA GLU A 62 -21.69 -14.02 10.27
C GLU A 62 -22.92 -13.13 10.16
N SER A 63 -24.03 -13.49 10.82
CA SER A 63 -25.28 -12.72 10.77
C SER A 63 -25.15 -11.30 11.32
N ILE A 64 -24.24 -11.07 12.27
CA ILE A 64 -24.03 -9.74 12.86
C ILE A 64 -22.86 -8.97 12.23
N LEU A 65 -22.08 -9.62 11.36
CA LEU A 65 -20.84 -9.06 10.83
C LEU A 65 -21.07 -7.71 10.11
N GLU A 66 -22.05 -7.67 9.21
CA GLU A 66 -22.39 -6.45 8.47
C GLU A 66 -22.84 -5.30 9.41
N LEU A 67 -23.61 -5.62 10.46
CA LEU A 67 -24.03 -4.64 11.45
C LEU A 67 -22.85 -4.12 12.27
N ALA A 68 -21.94 -5.00 12.67
CA ALA A 68 -20.72 -4.65 13.38
C ALA A 68 -19.80 -3.75 12.53
N GLU A 69 -19.67 -4.04 11.24
CA GLU A 69 -18.92 -3.21 10.30
C GLU A 69 -19.55 -1.83 10.11
N ARG A 70 -20.89 -1.73 10.04
CA ARG A 70 -21.60 -0.44 10.00
C ARG A 70 -21.38 0.38 11.28
N MET A 71 -21.35 -0.25 12.45
CA MET A 71 -21.00 0.41 13.71
C MET A 71 -19.57 0.96 13.66
N GLU A 72 -18.61 0.19 13.17
CA GLU A 72 -17.22 0.64 12.98
C GLU A 72 -17.18 1.87 12.06
N GLN A 73 -17.84 1.81 10.91
CA GLN A 73 -17.91 2.94 9.97
C GLN A 73 -18.50 4.20 10.61
N SER A 74 -19.57 4.06 11.41
CA SER A 74 -20.17 5.19 12.13
C SER A 74 -19.22 5.78 13.16
N ALA A 75 -18.51 4.96 13.92
CA ALA A 75 -17.50 5.41 14.89
C ALA A 75 -16.32 6.12 14.19
N LEU A 76 -15.88 5.60 13.05
CA LEU A 76 -14.83 6.23 12.23
C LEU A 76 -15.30 7.54 11.61
N ALA A 77 -16.56 7.63 11.15
CA ALA A 77 -17.14 8.85 10.62
C ALA A 77 -17.22 9.95 11.69
N LEU A 78 -17.58 9.61 12.95
CA LEU A 78 -17.53 10.54 14.06
C LEU A 78 -16.14 11.13 14.25
N ASN A 79 -15.11 10.27 14.27
CA ASN A 79 -13.72 10.70 14.41
C ASN A 79 -13.24 11.55 13.22
N ARG A 80 -13.73 11.29 11.99
CA ARG A 80 -13.42 12.11 10.80
C ARG A 80 -14.05 13.49 10.91
N LYS A 81 -15.32 13.57 11.33
CA LYS A 81 -16.02 14.86 11.53
C LYS A 81 -15.34 15.72 12.58
N MET A 82 -14.88 15.14 13.68
CA MET A 82 -14.15 15.90 14.70
C MET A 82 -12.81 16.44 14.16
N ALA A 83 -12.17 15.72 13.26
CA ALA A 83 -10.91 16.17 12.63
C ALA A 83 -11.09 17.37 11.68
N ILE A 84 -12.32 17.66 11.21
CA ILE A 84 -12.62 18.82 10.35
C ILE A 84 -12.65 20.11 11.17
N HIS A 85 -13.12 20.04 12.43
CA HIS A 85 -13.20 21.19 13.32
C HIS A 85 -11.85 21.64 13.89
N ASP A 86 -10.79 20.90 13.62
CA ASP A 86 -9.44 21.30 13.95
C ASP A 86 -8.96 22.30 12.88
N GLU A 87 -9.24 23.60 13.09
CA GLU A 87 -8.88 24.69 12.17
C GLU A 87 -7.36 24.86 12.01
N HIS A 88 -6.59 24.21 12.86
CA HIS A 88 -5.14 24.27 12.82
C HIS A 88 -4.58 23.28 11.80
N LEU A 89 -3.59 23.74 11.02
CA LEU A 89 -2.75 22.91 10.14
C LEU A 89 -1.79 22.04 10.97
N GLU A 90 -2.33 21.39 12.03
CA GLU A 90 -1.57 20.55 12.97
C GLU A 90 -2.10 19.12 12.96
N GLY A 91 -1.29 18.21 13.51
CA GLY A 91 -1.68 16.82 13.69
C GLY A 91 -1.05 15.84 12.71
N GLY A 92 -1.41 14.58 12.88
CA GLY A 92 -0.87 13.48 12.07
C GLY A 92 -1.64 13.28 10.78
N ILE A 93 -0.95 12.83 9.74
CA ILE A 93 -1.51 12.30 8.51
C ILE A 93 -0.71 11.07 8.08
N ARG A 94 -1.41 9.99 7.77
CA ARG A 94 -0.81 8.74 7.30
C ARG A 94 -0.95 8.64 5.79
N ILE A 95 0.18 8.45 5.12
CA ILE A 95 0.23 8.30 3.66
C ILE A 95 0.78 6.92 3.34
N THR A 96 0.01 6.10 2.62
CA THR A 96 0.55 4.85 2.07
C THR A 96 0.85 5.03 0.59
N CYS A 97 2.01 4.54 0.16
CA CYS A 97 2.45 4.65 -1.22
C CYS A 97 3.41 3.51 -1.60
N PRO A 98 3.67 3.29 -2.90
CA PRO A 98 4.70 2.37 -3.35
C PRO A 98 6.07 2.74 -2.76
N GLU A 99 6.88 1.73 -2.47
CA GLU A 99 8.22 1.87 -1.85
C GLU A 99 9.14 2.80 -2.63
N TRP A 100 9.13 2.69 -3.95
CA TRP A 100 9.94 3.56 -4.81
C TRP A 100 9.52 5.03 -4.74
N PHE A 101 8.20 5.30 -4.61
CA PHE A 101 7.69 6.65 -4.44
C PHE A 101 8.09 7.22 -3.07
N ALA A 102 7.97 6.38 -2.03
CA ALA A 102 8.42 6.73 -0.68
C ALA A 102 9.92 7.06 -0.63
N GLY A 103 10.75 6.27 -1.32
CA GLY A 103 12.20 6.46 -1.30
C GLY A 103 12.73 7.60 -2.17
N TYR A 104 12.12 7.84 -3.33
CA TYR A 104 12.71 8.72 -4.34
C TYR A 104 11.92 9.99 -4.66
N VAL A 105 10.65 10.07 -4.24
CA VAL A 105 9.78 11.24 -4.50
C VAL A 105 9.36 11.92 -3.19
N MET A 106 8.95 11.12 -2.20
CA MET A 106 8.45 11.68 -0.93
C MET A 106 9.46 12.54 -0.16
N PRO A 107 10.78 12.27 -0.13
CA PRO A 107 11.71 13.10 0.65
C PRO A 107 11.71 14.57 0.21
N ASP A 108 11.80 14.84 -1.09
CA ASP A 108 11.79 16.19 -1.63
C ASP A 108 10.46 16.90 -1.38
N LEU A 109 9.37 16.13 -1.52
CA LEU A 109 8.03 16.61 -1.25
C LEU A 109 7.85 16.96 0.23
N MET A 110 8.28 16.08 1.13
CA MET A 110 8.17 16.30 2.57
C MET A 110 9.04 17.46 3.04
N ALA A 111 10.21 17.67 2.47
CA ALA A 111 11.02 18.85 2.73
C ALA A 111 10.27 20.15 2.35
N CYS A 112 9.52 20.15 1.25
CA CYS A 112 8.68 21.27 0.85
C CYS A 112 7.50 21.49 1.81
N VAL A 113 6.82 20.39 2.20
CA VAL A 113 5.70 20.43 3.15
C VAL A 113 6.16 20.95 4.51
N ALA A 114 7.28 20.44 5.04
CA ALA A 114 7.79 20.84 6.35
C ALA A 114 8.14 22.33 6.42
N ARG A 115 8.67 22.91 5.34
CA ARG A 115 8.92 24.36 5.28
C ARG A 115 7.66 25.21 5.31
N LYS A 116 6.57 24.75 4.66
CA LYS A 116 5.30 25.51 4.56
C LYS A 116 4.36 25.25 5.73
N HIS A 117 4.42 24.05 6.28
CA HIS A 117 3.48 23.54 7.27
C HIS A 117 4.23 22.73 8.36
N PRO A 118 5.04 23.39 9.21
CA PRO A 118 5.96 22.71 10.15
C PRO A 118 5.24 21.86 11.21
N ASN A 119 3.95 22.13 11.46
CA ASN A 119 3.16 21.42 12.47
C ASN A 119 2.43 20.19 11.92
N ILE A 120 2.51 19.90 10.62
CA ILE A 120 1.95 18.67 10.04
C ILE A 120 2.95 17.54 10.26
N ARG A 121 2.54 16.51 11.01
CA ARG A 121 3.29 15.27 11.19
C ARG A 121 2.87 14.27 10.15
N VAL A 122 3.80 13.78 9.34
CA VAL A 122 3.52 12.80 8.29
C VAL A 122 4.09 11.44 8.67
N GLU A 123 3.26 10.39 8.63
CA GLU A 123 3.65 9.00 8.75
C GLU A 123 3.56 8.36 7.35
N ILE A 124 4.68 7.88 6.82
CA ILE A 124 4.74 7.23 5.50
C ILE A 124 4.75 5.72 5.73
N LEU A 125 3.83 5.04 5.05
CA LEU A 125 3.64 3.60 5.15
C LEU A 125 3.90 2.96 3.77
N THR A 126 4.88 2.08 3.72
CA THR A 126 5.12 1.21 2.56
C THR A 126 4.71 -0.19 2.95
N SER A 127 3.64 -0.68 2.39
CA SER A 127 3.12 -2.02 2.73
C SER A 127 2.80 -2.76 1.44
N PRO A 128 3.17 -4.05 1.34
CA PRO A 128 2.73 -4.90 0.23
C PRO A 128 1.21 -5.12 0.25
N ARG A 129 0.59 -5.00 1.44
CA ARG A 129 -0.86 -5.05 1.59
C ARG A 129 -1.49 -3.69 1.32
N MET A 130 -2.56 -3.68 0.53
CA MET A 130 -3.37 -2.48 0.34
C MET A 130 -4.09 -2.10 1.64
N LEU A 131 -3.71 -0.96 2.22
CA LEU A 131 -4.33 -0.43 3.43
C LEU A 131 -5.72 0.14 3.12
N ASP A 132 -6.67 -0.09 4.00
CA ASP A 132 -8.06 0.34 3.85
C ASP A 132 -8.24 1.78 4.36
N LEU A 133 -8.58 2.70 3.44
CA LEU A 133 -8.83 4.11 3.75
C LEU A 133 -10.14 4.31 4.54
N SER A 134 -11.14 3.48 4.27
CA SER A 134 -12.43 3.58 4.97
C SER A 134 -12.28 3.20 6.45
N ARG A 135 -11.34 2.32 6.77
CA ARG A 135 -10.98 1.90 8.14
C ARG A 135 -9.91 2.76 8.81
N ARG A 136 -9.49 3.85 8.16
CA ARG A 136 -8.43 4.73 8.65
C ARG A 136 -7.08 4.01 8.89
N GLU A 137 -6.78 2.97 8.14
CA GLU A 137 -5.44 2.38 8.15
C GLU A 137 -4.41 3.35 7.56
N ALA A 138 -4.85 4.19 6.61
CA ALA A 138 -4.15 5.39 6.13
C ALA A 138 -5.17 6.51 5.83
N ASP A 139 -4.73 7.76 5.76
CA ASP A 139 -5.55 8.91 5.40
C ASP A 139 -5.49 9.19 3.89
N VAL A 140 -4.33 8.96 3.28
CA VAL A 140 -4.08 9.08 1.84
C VAL A 140 -3.41 7.82 1.33
N ALA A 141 -3.82 7.34 0.17
CA ALA A 141 -3.14 6.26 -0.52
C ALA A 141 -2.73 6.66 -1.94
N LEU A 142 -1.53 6.25 -2.34
CA LEU A 142 -1.07 6.29 -3.72
C LEU A 142 -0.99 4.87 -4.25
N ARG A 143 -1.67 4.57 -5.37
CA ARG A 143 -1.76 3.21 -5.94
C ARG A 143 -1.59 3.23 -7.46
N ASN A 144 -1.03 2.15 -7.99
CA ASN A 144 -0.90 1.96 -9.45
C ASN A 144 -2.20 1.48 -10.14
N VAL A 145 -3.30 1.45 -9.41
CA VAL A 145 -4.65 1.11 -9.90
C VAL A 145 -5.66 2.09 -9.31
N PRO A 146 -6.76 2.39 -10.02
CA PRO A 146 -7.87 3.16 -9.47
C PRO A 146 -8.46 2.50 -8.22
N PHE A 147 -9.20 3.27 -7.45
CA PHE A 147 -9.95 2.81 -6.29
C PHE A 147 -11.36 2.42 -6.74
N ASP A 148 -11.87 1.31 -6.23
CA ASP A 148 -13.20 0.77 -6.51
C ASP A 148 -14.25 1.14 -5.45
N GLN A 149 -13.80 1.59 -4.27
CA GLN A 149 -14.70 1.93 -3.17
C GLN A 149 -15.42 3.26 -3.43
N PRO A 150 -16.77 3.30 -3.28
CA PRO A 150 -17.58 4.50 -3.60
C PRO A 150 -17.33 5.70 -2.66
N ASP A 151 -16.78 5.44 -1.46
CA ASP A 151 -16.47 6.47 -0.47
C ASP A 151 -15.08 7.10 -0.64
N ILE A 152 -14.32 6.66 -1.64
CA ILE A 152 -12.98 7.17 -1.91
C ILE A 152 -13.05 8.22 -3.02
N VAL A 153 -12.64 9.43 -2.68
CA VAL A 153 -12.33 10.47 -3.66
C VAL A 153 -11.00 10.12 -4.27
N GLN A 154 -10.96 9.92 -5.58
CA GLN A 154 -9.75 9.57 -6.28
C GLN A 154 -9.44 10.52 -7.42
N ARG A 155 -8.17 10.65 -7.71
CA ARG A 155 -7.67 11.41 -8.85
C ARG A 155 -6.37 10.81 -9.36
N LYS A 156 -6.20 10.71 -10.67
CA LYS A 156 -4.92 10.38 -11.29
C LYS A 156 -3.88 11.43 -10.88
N LEU A 157 -2.80 10.96 -10.26
CA LEU A 157 -1.71 11.82 -9.82
C LEU A 157 -0.71 12.03 -10.96
N MET A 158 -0.26 10.95 -11.61
CA MET A 158 0.73 11.04 -12.70
C MET A 158 0.78 9.75 -13.52
N ASP A 159 1.42 9.82 -14.68
CA ASP A 159 1.88 8.67 -15.44
C ASP A 159 3.31 8.31 -15.01
N VAL A 160 3.53 7.05 -14.67
CA VAL A 160 4.84 6.51 -14.30
C VAL A 160 5.45 5.85 -15.52
N ARG A 161 6.55 6.40 -16.00
CA ARG A 161 7.31 5.82 -17.11
C ARG A 161 8.29 4.76 -16.57
N TYR A 162 8.46 3.71 -17.37
CA TYR A 162 9.39 2.64 -17.09
C TYR A 162 10.46 2.56 -18.18
N ALA A 163 11.63 2.03 -17.84
CA ALA A 163 12.68 1.69 -18.79
C ALA A 163 13.36 0.39 -18.33
N VAL A 164 14.07 -0.27 -19.25
CA VAL A 164 14.92 -1.42 -18.95
C VAL A 164 16.27 -0.91 -18.51
N TYR A 165 16.78 -1.43 -17.41
CA TYR A 165 18.08 -1.08 -16.86
C TYR A 165 18.99 -2.30 -16.74
N ALA A 166 20.29 -2.03 -16.81
CA ALA A 166 21.36 -2.97 -16.49
C ALA A 166 22.52 -2.24 -15.80
N ALA A 167 23.42 -2.98 -15.16
CA ALA A 167 24.68 -2.42 -14.70
C ALA A 167 25.52 -1.90 -15.88
N GLN A 168 26.39 -0.91 -15.65
CA GLN A 168 27.22 -0.27 -16.70
C GLN A 168 28.04 -1.30 -17.51
N ASN A 169 28.58 -2.31 -16.85
CA ASN A 169 29.41 -3.37 -17.45
C ASN A 169 28.61 -4.62 -17.88
N TYR A 170 27.28 -4.61 -17.73
CA TYR A 170 26.45 -5.75 -18.13
C TYR A 170 26.30 -5.77 -19.65
N SER A 171 26.65 -6.91 -20.27
CA SER A 171 26.46 -7.14 -21.71
C SER A 171 25.14 -7.83 -21.93
N VAL A 172 24.28 -7.22 -22.74
CA VAL A 172 23.03 -7.84 -23.20
C VAL A 172 23.31 -8.49 -24.54
N ALA A 173 23.08 -9.79 -24.62
CA ALA A 173 23.08 -10.47 -25.92
C ALA A 173 21.93 -9.93 -26.78
N SER A 174 22.19 -9.77 -28.07
CA SER A 174 21.15 -9.37 -29.02
C SER A 174 20.14 -10.51 -29.27
N GLY A 175 18.93 -10.16 -29.63
CA GLY A 175 17.91 -11.13 -30.01
C GLY A 175 16.94 -11.47 -28.89
N THR A 176 16.61 -12.73 -28.72
CA THR A 176 15.57 -13.25 -27.81
C THR A 176 15.97 -13.29 -26.33
N GLY A 177 17.17 -12.80 -26.00
CA GLY A 177 17.65 -12.72 -24.62
C GLY A 177 18.43 -13.95 -24.15
N GLU A 178 18.94 -14.77 -25.06
CA GLU A 178 19.80 -15.92 -24.71
C GLU A 178 20.99 -15.45 -23.88
N GLY A 179 21.24 -16.11 -22.74
CA GLY A 179 22.29 -15.76 -21.80
C GLY A 179 22.02 -14.52 -20.94
N ALA A 180 20.92 -13.82 -21.13
CA ALA A 180 20.50 -12.71 -20.26
C ALA A 180 19.77 -13.23 -19.02
N ASN A 181 19.98 -12.53 -17.89
CA ASN A 181 19.24 -12.77 -16.65
C ASN A 181 18.20 -11.66 -16.45
N LEU A 182 17.02 -12.04 -15.97
CA LEU A 182 15.95 -11.10 -15.59
C LEU A 182 15.78 -11.04 -14.07
N ILE A 183 15.55 -9.84 -13.58
CA ILE A 183 15.17 -9.54 -12.21
C ILE A 183 13.71 -9.08 -12.27
N LEU A 184 12.77 -9.89 -11.81
CA LEU A 184 11.33 -9.65 -11.97
C LEU A 184 10.62 -9.44 -10.64
N MET A 185 9.34 -9.08 -10.72
CA MET A 185 8.43 -9.12 -9.58
C MET A 185 8.23 -10.55 -9.08
N ASN A 186 7.80 -10.71 -7.82
CA ASN A 186 7.41 -12.01 -7.27
C ASN A 186 6.30 -12.66 -8.11
N ALA A 187 6.18 -13.98 -8.01
CA ALA A 187 5.29 -14.75 -8.87
C ALA A 187 3.81 -14.36 -8.78
N ASP A 188 3.35 -13.96 -7.60
CA ASP A 188 2.00 -13.42 -7.35
C ASP A 188 1.73 -12.08 -8.09
N LEU A 189 2.79 -11.37 -8.49
CA LEU A 189 2.74 -10.12 -9.22
C LEU A 189 3.09 -10.26 -10.73
N ASN A 190 3.14 -11.48 -11.25
CA ASN A 190 3.40 -11.74 -12.67
C ASN A 190 2.35 -11.11 -13.63
N HIS A 191 1.17 -10.77 -13.11
CA HIS A 191 0.12 -10.08 -13.86
C HIS A 191 0.47 -8.61 -14.18
N PHE A 192 1.55 -8.07 -13.65
CA PHE A 192 1.97 -6.70 -13.95
C PHE A 192 2.38 -6.58 -15.43
N PRO A 193 1.91 -5.53 -16.13
CA PRO A 193 2.11 -5.38 -17.58
C PRO A 193 3.58 -5.40 -18.00
N ASP A 194 4.46 -4.80 -17.21
CA ASP A 194 5.90 -4.74 -17.48
C ASP A 194 6.57 -6.12 -17.34
N VAL A 195 6.05 -6.99 -16.46
CA VAL A 195 6.58 -8.37 -16.30
C VAL A 195 6.22 -9.20 -17.51
N ALA A 196 4.97 -9.21 -17.92
CA ALA A 196 4.53 -9.94 -19.11
C ALA A 196 5.22 -9.40 -20.38
N TRP A 197 5.41 -8.08 -20.46
CA TRP A 197 6.06 -7.43 -21.60
C TRP A 197 7.51 -7.87 -21.77
N ILE A 198 8.34 -7.84 -20.70
CA ILE A 198 9.76 -8.18 -20.79
C ILE A 198 9.97 -9.68 -21.08
N GLN A 199 9.13 -10.55 -20.49
CA GLN A 199 9.19 -11.99 -20.74
C GLN A 199 8.81 -12.35 -22.19
N LYS A 200 7.86 -11.62 -22.77
CA LYS A 200 7.50 -11.78 -24.18
C LYS A 200 8.60 -11.27 -25.13
N LEU A 201 9.30 -10.20 -24.73
CA LEU A 201 10.36 -9.60 -25.53
C LEU A 201 11.66 -10.40 -25.49
N LEU A 202 11.96 -10.99 -24.34
CA LEU A 202 13.17 -11.79 -24.10
C LEU A 202 12.79 -13.20 -23.61
N PRO A 203 12.18 -14.04 -24.47
CA PRO A 203 11.64 -15.34 -24.06
C PRO A 203 12.71 -16.35 -23.63
N ASP A 204 13.94 -16.20 -24.11
CA ASP A 204 15.06 -17.11 -23.80
C ASP A 204 15.91 -16.62 -22.62
N ALA A 205 15.54 -15.49 -22.01
CA ALA A 205 16.21 -14.98 -20.83
C ALA A 205 15.82 -15.77 -19.56
N SER A 206 16.79 -16.03 -18.70
CA SER A 206 16.57 -16.74 -17.43
C SER A 206 16.08 -15.80 -16.34
N VAL A 207 15.04 -16.20 -15.60
CA VAL A 207 14.59 -15.45 -14.43
C VAL A 207 15.36 -15.91 -13.20
N MET A 208 16.38 -15.15 -12.79
CA MET A 208 17.30 -15.54 -11.71
C MET A 208 16.92 -14.95 -10.35
N GLN A 209 16.34 -13.76 -10.32
CA GLN A 209 15.95 -13.08 -9.09
C GLN A 209 14.51 -12.55 -9.18
N ARG A 210 13.85 -12.50 -8.02
CA ARG A 210 12.53 -11.90 -7.86
C ARG A 210 12.47 -11.05 -6.59
N SER A 211 11.80 -9.92 -6.67
CA SER A 211 11.49 -9.06 -5.53
C SER A 211 10.21 -8.29 -5.80
N ASN A 212 9.36 -8.10 -4.79
CA ASN A 212 8.19 -7.22 -4.86
C ASN A 212 8.54 -5.74 -4.66
N ASP A 213 9.81 -5.40 -4.48
CA ASP A 213 10.32 -4.05 -4.23
C ASP A 213 11.21 -3.59 -5.39
N ARG A 214 10.83 -2.49 -6.04
CA ARG A 214 11.56 -1.93 -7.20
C ARG A 214 12.93 -1.35 -6.82
N ILE A 215 13.13 -0.95 -5.56
CA ILE A 215 14.43 -0.47 -5.08
C ILE A 215 15.39 -1.65 -4.95
N ILE A 216 14.91 -2.77 -4.40
CA ILE A 216 15.71 -4.02 -4.32
C ILE A 216 16.05 -4.51 -5.72
N GLN A 217 15.09 -4.54 -6.66
CA GLN A 217 15.35 -4.92 -8.05
C GLN A 217 16.43 -4.04 -8.68
N ALA A 218 16.39 -2.73 -8.44
CA ALA A 218 17.37 -1.79 -8.96
C ALA A 218 18.78 -2.01 -8.35
N GLN A 219 18.86 -2.33 -7.07
CA GLN A 219 20.13 -2.66 -6.41
C GLN A 219 20.74 -3.96 -6.92
N LEU A 220 19.92 -5.01 -7.09
CA LEU A 220 20.34 -6.26 -7.71
C LEU A 220 20.83 -6.04 -9.16
N CYS A 221 20.13 -5.20 -9.91
CA CYS A 221 20.50 -4.81 -11.25
C CYS A 221 21.84 -4.06 -11.28
N ALA A 222 22.04 -3.09 -10.39
CA ALA A 222 23.31 -2.35 -10.26
C ALA A 222 24.49 -3.24 -9.86
N ALA A 223 24.22 -4.31 -9.11
CA ALA A 223 25.21 -5.34 -8.77
C ALA A 223 25.57 -6.27 -9.96
N GLY A 224 24.97 -6.07 -11.13
CA GLY A 224 25.27 -6.83 -12.35
C GLY A 224 24.55 -8.19 -12.46
N LEU A 225 23.49 -8.40 -11.66
CA LEU A 225 22.81 -9.70 -11.62
C LEU A 225 21.79 -9.91 -12.76
N GLY A 226 21.49 -8.86 -13.55
CA GLY A 226 20.59 -9.00 -14.70
C GLY A 226 19.93 -7.69 -15.10
N LEU A 227 18.92 -7.83 -15.96
CA LEU A 227 18.07 -6.75 -16.44
C LEU A 227 16.88 -6.57 -15.52
N ALA A 228 16.50 -5.32 -15.26
CA ALA A 228 15.29 -4.99 -14.52
C ALA A 228 14.46 -3.92 -15.27
N VAL A 229 13.14 -4.06 -15.23
CA VAL A 229 12.22 -3.01 -15.69
C VAL A 229 11.88 -2.14 -14.47
N LEU A 230 12.32 -0.88 -14.48
CA LEU A 230 12.23 0.01 -13.32
C LEU A 230 11.50 1.30 -13.69
N PRO A 231 10.81 1.95 -12.71
CA PRO A 231 10.41 3.35 -12.88
C PRO A 231 11.62 4.20 -13.23
N VAL A 232 11.48 5.10 -14.20
CA VAL A 232 12.58 5.95 -14.67
C VAL A 232 13.21 6.73 -13.51
N VAL A 233 12.39 7.25 -12.60
CA VAL A 233 12.86 7.99 -11.40
C VAL A 233 13.77 7.14 -10.50
N VAL A 234 13.55 5.83 -10.44
CA VAL A 234 14.41 4.90 -9.66
C VAL A 234 15.73 4.70 -10.38
N GLY A 235 15.66 4.29 -11.65
CA GLY A 235 16.86 3.96 -12.41
C GLY A 235 17.81 5.14 -12.60
N GLN A 236 17.30 6.36 -12.70
CA GLN A 236 18.11 7.57 -12.80
C GLN A 236 18.84 7.96 -11.49
N LYS A 237 18.27 7.60 -10.33
CA LYS A 237 18.83 7.95 -9.02
C LYS A 237 19.78 6.89 -8.45
N ILE A 238 19.85 5.70 -9.04
CA ILE A 238 20.77 4.64 -8.60
C ILE A 238 22.04 4.68 -9.45
N PRO A 239 23.21 4.92 -8.84
CA PRO A 239 24.48 4.92 -9.55
C PRO A 239 24.80 3.55 -10.15
N GLY A 240 25.51 3.55 -11.28
CA GLY A 240 25.98 2.30 -11.90
C GLY A 240 24.96 1.62 -12.81
N LEU A 241 23.77 2.20 -13.01
CA LEU A 241 22.78 1.74 -13.97
C LEU A 241 22.92 2.48 -15.31
N LYS A 242 22.64 1.77 -16.40
CA LYS A 242 22.42 2.32 -17.74
C LYS A 242 21.07 1.85 -18.28
N VAL A 243 20.43 2.67 -19.09
CA VAL A 243 19.24 2.29 -19.85
C VAL A 243 19.65 1.34 -20.97
N ILE A 244 18.87 0.29 -21.16
CA ILE A 244 18.99 -0.66 -22.28
C ILE A 244 17.85 -0.36 -23.25
N ASP A 245 18.19 0.02 -24.46
CA ASP A 245 17.23 0.20 -25.54
C ASP A 245 16.95 -1.15 -26.21
N LEU A 246 15.74 -1.65 -26.03
CA LEU A 246 15.23 -2.85 -26.67
C LEU A 246 14.34 -2.52 -27.88
N GLN A 247 14.45 -1.30 -28.43
CA GLN A 247 13.65 -0.76 -29.56
C GLN A 247 12.15 -0.66 -29.27
N THR A 248 11.71 -1.04 -28.11
CA THR A 248 10.35 -0.88 -27.63
C THR A 248 10.37 -0.43 -26.16
N SER A 249 9.43 0.38 -25.76
CA SER A 249 9.35 0.88 -24.38
C SER A 249 8.45 -0.03 -23.52
N PRO A 250 8.82 -0.26 -22.26
CA PRO A 250 7.93 -0.92 -21.33
C PRO A 250 6.59 -0.17 -21.18
N PRO A 251 5.49 -0.88 -20.91
CA PRO A 251 4.22 -0.23 -20.62
C PRO A 251 4.34 0.65 -19.37
N GLY A 252 3.88 1.90 -19.47
CA GLY A 252 3.75 2.81 -18.33
C GLY A 252 2.60 2.39 -17.42
N ARG A 253 2.57 2.98 -16.23
CA ARG A 253 1.48 2.77 -15.25
C ARG A 253 0.98 4.11 -14.73
N GLU A 254 -0.28 4.17 -14.41
CA GLU A 254 -0.84 5.33 -13.74
C GLU A 254 -0.61 5.23 -12.23
N LEU A 255 -0.37 6.38 -11.59
CA LEU A 255 -0.38 6.50 -10.15
C LEU A 255 -1.61 7.32 -9.74
N TRP A 256 -2.45 6.73 -8.91
CA TRP A 256 -3.69 7.31 -8.43
C TRP A 256 -3.55 7.72 -6.97
N LEU A 257 -4.08 8.89 -6.64
CA LEU A 257 -4.23 9.36 -5.28
C LEU A 257 -5.67 9.11 -4.83
N GLY A 258 -5.85 8.56 -3.63
CA GLY A 258 -7.17 8.37 -3.02
C GLY A 258 -7.18 8.77 -1.55
N TYR A 259 -8.34 9.25 -1.08
CA TYR A 259 -8.63 9.51 0.33
C TYR A 259 -10.13 9.39 0.58
N HIS A 260 -10.53 9.09 1.82
CA HIS A 260 -11.94 8.98 2.16
C HIS A 260 -12.65 10.35 2.05
N ARG A 261 -13.85 10.39 1.46
CA ARG A 261 -14.61 11.62 1.18
C ARG A 261 -14.82 12.52 2.41
N ASP A 262 -14.99 11.93 3.60
CA ASP A 262 -15.17 12.68 4.84
C ASP A 262 -13.92 13.48 5.26
N LEU A 263 -12.75 13.18 4.71
CA LEU A 263 -11.51 13.91 4.96
C LEU A 263 -11.30 15.08 3.99
N ARG A 264 -12.17 15.24 2.99
CA ARG A 264 -12.04 16.24 1.92
C ARG A 264 -11.81 17.66 2.44
N ASP A 265 -12.44 18.00 3.56
CA ASP A 265 -12.39 19.36 4.12
C ASP A 265 -11.35 19.53 5.22
N VAL A 266 -10.61 18.50 5.57
CA VAL A 266 -9.54 18.56 6.56
C VAL A 266 -8.37 19.40 6.03
N PRO A 267 -7.99 20.52 6.69
CA PRO A 267 -6.99 21.46 6.15
C PRO A 267 -5.63 20.82 5.89
N ARG A 268 -5.13 19.98 6.79
CA ARG A 268 -3.84 19.27 6.63
C ARG A 268 -3.86 18.29 5.45
N LEU A 269 -5.00 17.62 5.17
CA LEU A 269 -5.14 16.78 3.99
C LEU A 269 -5.04 17.62 2.72
N LYS A 270 -5.77 18.74 2.65
CA LYS A 270 -5.72 19.64 1.50
C LYS A 270 -4.30 20.14 1.22
N ALA A 271 -3.52 20.44 2.26
CA ALA A 271 -2.13 20.86 2.14
C ALA A 271 -1.26 19.77 1.51
N ILE A 272 -1.37 18.52 2.00
CA ILE A 272 -0.65 17.36 1.46
C ILE A 272 -1.06 17.06 0.01
N VAL A 273 -2.36 17.02 -0.27
CA VAL A 273 -2.87 16.75 -1.63
C VAL A 273 -2.36 17.81 -2.62
N ARG A 274 -2.40 19.10 -2.25
CA ARG A 274 -1.84 20.17 -3.10
C ARG A 274 -0.33 19.99 -3.33
N ALA A 275 0.41 19.63 -2.29
CA ALA A 275 1.85 19.40 -2.42
C ALA A 275 2.15 18.21 -3.36
N LEU A 276 1.42 17.10 -3.25
CA LEU A 276 1.53 15.93 -4.13
C LEU A 276 1.28 16.30 -5.61
N PHE A 277 0.26 17.10 -5.89
CA PHE A 277 -0.01 17.54 -7.26
C PHE A 277 1.01 18.58 -7.77
N SER A 278 1.60 19.38 -6.89
CA SER A 278 2.65 20.32 -7.27
C SER A 278 3.98 19.62 -7.61
N ALA A 279 4.22 18.45 -7.09
CA ALA A 279 5.41 17.63 -7.33
C ALA A 279 5.40 16.91 -8.70
N GLN A 280 4.29 16.91 -9.43
CA GLN A 280 4.18 16.29 -10.79
C GLN A 280 5.21 16.84 -11.78
N VAL A 281 5.79 18.00 -11.51
CA VAL A 281 6.77 18.66 -12.39
C VAL A 281 8.19 18.07 -12.23
N ILE A 282 8.42 17.19 -11.26
CA ILE A 282 9.76 16.74 -10.85
C ILE A 282 10.04 15.27 -11.24
N VAL A 283 9.05 14.52 -11.77
CA VAL A 283 9.20 13.07 -12.06
C VAL A 283 9.11 12.76 -13.53
#